data_101d649069f966f99fc15222b932f120
#
_entry.id   101d649069f966f99fc15222b932f120
#
_cell.length_a   1.000
_cell.length_b   1.000
_cell.length_c   1.000
_cell.angle_alpha   90.00
_cell.angle_beta   90.00
_cell.angle_gamma   90.00
#
_symmetry.space_group_name_H-M   'P 1'
#
loop_
_entity.id
_entity.type
_entity.pdbx_description
1 polymer ?
#
loop_
_entity_poly.entity_id
_entity_poly.type
_entity_poly.pdbx_seq_one_letter_code
_entity_poly.pdbx_strand_id
1 'polypeptide(L)'
;HSRLAESARCEAEFTGVRCAAALSTGLQLLGDEQVVDAVHAYDVARIGGLSAQDSLRRALPPHLRERSELPLHRVSAVAADGRPIPFLAANADGSLTFALPVAAGEPIRWALRQPLADEIDMRTSLEPLAAACPNPEFALVFSCIGRGPLFYGNDDLDLLACRQRFPGLPLLGAYGS
;
A
#
# COMPACT_ATOMS: atom_id res chain seq x y z
N HIS A 1 34.43 -0.85 -0.90
CA HIS A 1 34.26 -1.69 -2.09
C HIS A 1 32.87 -2.28 -2.12
N SER A 2 32.04 -1.82 -3.05
CA SER A 2 30.72 -2.39 -3.29
C SER A 2 30.89 -3.74 -3.98
N ARG A 3 30.38 -4.80 -3.40
CA ARG A 3 30.35 -6.13 -3.99
C ARG A 3 28.91 -6.47 -4.33
N LEU A 4 28.61 -6.71 -5.59
CA LEU A 4 27.38 -7.35 -6.00
C LEU A 4 27.48 -8.84 -5.65
N ALA A 5 26.53 -9.35 -4.86
CA ALA A 5 26.41 -10.76 -4.56
C ALA A 5 25.10 -11.28 -5.17
N GLU A 6 25.18 -12.39 -5.87
CA GLU A 6 23.99 -13.07 -6.43
C GLU A 6 23.22 -13.91 -5.39
N SER A 7 23.59 -13.81 -4.10
CA SER A 7 22.86 -14.53 -3.05
C SER A 7 21.60 -13.80 -2.65
N ALA A 8 20.49 -14.51 -2.64
CA ALA A 8 19.15 -14.00 -2.42
C ALA A 8 18.82 -13.57 -0.97
N ARG A 9 19.77 -13.66 -0.01
CA ARG A 9 19.48 -13.43 1.42
C ARG A 9 20.60 -12.65 2.11
N CYS A 10 20.18 -11.60 2.83
CA CYS A 10 21.03 -10.90 3.79
C CYS A 10 20.30 -10.89 5.13
N GLU A 11 20.95 -11.30 6.20
CA GLU A 11 20.44 -11.31 7.55
C GLU A 11 21.32 -10.44 8.44
N ALA A 12 20.67 -9.69 9.34
CA ALA A 12 21.35 -8.98 10.42
C ALA A 12 20.56 -9.21 11.71
N GLU A 13 21.26 -9.57 12.77
CA GLU A 13 20.69 -9.72 14.12
C GLU A 13 21.15 -8.57 14.99
N PHE A 14 20.20 -7.92 15.64
CA PHE A 14 20.45 -6.82 16.56
C PHE A 14 20.06 -7.27 17.97
N THR A 15 21.01 -7.29 18.89
CA THR A 15 20.78 -7.66 20.30
C THR A 15 20.95 -6.44 21.20
N GLY A 16 20.16 -6.37 22.26
CA GLY A 16 20.26 -5.28 23.25
C GLY A 16 19.78 -3.90 22.74
N VAL A 17 19.09 -3.85 21.62
CA VAL A 17 18.56 -2.60 21.04
C VAL A 17 17.08 -2.43 21.36
N ARG A 18 16.64 -1.16 21.54
CA ARG A 18 15.23 -0.79 21.47
C ARG A 18 14.87 -0.53 20.03
N CYS A 19 13.80 -1.17 19.57
CA CYS A 19 13.28 -0.98 18.22
C CYS A 19 11.85 -0.44 18.28
N ALA A 20 11.52 0.49 17.39
CA ALA A 20 10.16 0.93 17.11
C ALA A 20 9.93 0.82 15.62
N ALA A 21 8.70 0.51 15.21
CA ALA A 21 8.34 0.37 13.82
C ALA A 21 7.07 1.16 13.51
N ALA A 22 6.96 1.66 12.31
CA ALA A 22 5.76 2.28 11.75
C ALA A 22 5.48 1.72 10.36
N LEU A 23 4.22 1.69 9.98
CA LEU A 23 3.77 1.26 8.66
C LEU A 23 2.94 2.40 8.04
N SER A 24 3.31 2.79 6.83
CA SER A 24 2.51 3.66 5.98
C SER A 24 1.98 2.86 4.80
N THR A 25 0.68 2.73 4.66
CA THR A 25 0.04 2.04 3.53
C THR A 25 -0.19 2.98 2.35
N GLY A 26 -0.34 4.27 2.63
CA GLY A 26 -0.61 5.32 1.66
C GLY A 26 -1.94 5.15 0.93
N LEU A 27 -2.88 4.42 1.50
CA LEU A 27 -4.16 4.13 0.89
C LEU A 27 -5.26 5.04 1.43
N GLN A 28 -5.86 5.81 0.53
CA GLN A 28 -7.09 6.53 0.82
C GLN A 28 -8.28 5.59 0.69
N LEU A 29 -9.00 5.33 1.79
CA LEU A 29 -10.23 4.54 1.77
C LEU A 29 -11.33 5.29 1.01
N LEU A 30 -12.07 4.55 0.19
CA LEU A 30 -13.16 5.06 -0.65
C LEU A 30 -14.50 4.52 -0.17
N GLY A 31 -15.44 5.41 0.12
CA GLY A 31 -16.79 5.04 0.52
C GLY A 31 -16.86 4.18 1.80
N ASP A 32 -17.97 3.49 1.94
CA ASP A 32 -18.25 2.62 3.07
C ASP A 32 -17.76 1.18 2.83
N GLU A 33 -17.74 0.40 3.90
CA GLU A 33 -17.50 -1.02 3.86
C GLU A 33 -18.57 -1.74 3.03
N GLN A 34 -18.16 -2.71 2.24
CA GLN A 34 -19.01 -3.52 1.38
C GLN A 34 -18.72 -5.00 1.60
N VAL A 35 -19.69 -5.83 1.37
CA VAL A 35 -19.57 -7.28 1.54
C VAL A 35 -19.27 -7.93 0.19
N VAL A 36 -18.37 -8.90 0.18
CA VAL A 36 -18.12 -9.78 -0.96
C VAL A 36 -19.30 -10.75 -1.09
N ASP A 37 -20.07 -10.63 -2.16
CA ASP A 37 -21.28 -11.45 -2.35
C ASP A 37 -20.99 -12.77 -3.04
N ALA A 38 -20.06 -12.76 -4.02
CA ALA A 38 -19.75 -13.95 -4.82
C ALA A 38 -18.28 -13.95 -5.23
N VAL A 39 -17.62 -15.09 -5.04
CA VAL A 39 -16.23 -15.32 -5.39
C VAL A 39 -16.06 -16.71 -5.99
N HIS A 40 -15.15 -16.84 -6.94
CA HIS A 40 -14.71 -18.10 -7.52
C HIS A 40 -13.17 -18.14 -7.53
N ALA A 41 -12.59 -18.87 -6.60
CA ALA A 41 -11.15 -18.87 -6.34
C ALA A 41 -10.62 -17.46 -6.02
N TYR A 42 -9.86 -16.85 -6.92
CA TYR A 42 -9.34 -15.49 -6.80
C TYR A 42 -10.20 -14.43 -7.51
N ASP A 43 -11.19 -14.87 -8.29
CA ASP A 43 -12.06 -13.98 -9.07
C ASP A 43 -13.27 -13.60 -8.25
N VAL A 44 -13.31 -12.36 -7.83
CA VAL A 44 -14.43 -11.78 -7.11
C VAL A 44 -15.44 -11.25 -8.12
N ALA A 45 -16.59 -11.93 -8.19
CA ALA A 45 -17.62 -11.62 -9.18
C ALA A 45 -18.54 -10.49 -8.73
N ARG A 46 -18.92 -10.44 -7.44
CA ARG A 46 -19.87 -9.46 -6.93
C ARG A 46 -19.49 -8.92 -5.56
N ILE A 47 -19.71 -7.61 -5.37
CA ILE A 47 -19.46 -6.87 -4.13
C ILE A 47 -20.55 -5.84 -3.96
N GLY A 48 -21.23 -5.86 -2.80
CA GLY A 48 -22.29 -4.91 -2.46
C GLY A 48 -23.47 -4.92 -3.45
N GLY A 49 -23.82 -6.10 -3.94
CA GLY A 49 -24.94 -6.28 -4.89
C GLY A 49 -24.62 -5.95 -6.35
N LEU A 50 -23.41 -5.45 -6.67
CA LEU A 50 -22.99 -5.08 -8.02
C LEU A 50 -21.93 -6.08 -8.54
N SER A 51 -21.59 -6.03 -9.87
CA SER A 51 -20.36 -6.63 -10.31
C SER A 51 -19.16 -6.00 -9.59
N ALA A 52 -18.08 -6.75 -9.39
CA ALA A 52 -16.91 -6.22 -8.66
C ALA A 52 -16.34 -4.96 -9.32
N GLN A 53 -16.31 -4.94 -10.68
CA GLN A 53 -15.85 -3.76 -11.43
C GLN A 53 -16.80 -2.56 -11.28
N ASP A 54 -18.12 -2.77 -11.30
CA ASP A 54 -19.07 -1.67 -11.13
C ASP A 54 -19.06 -1.13 -9.71
N SER A 55 -18.93 -2.01 -8.70
CA SER A 55 -18.76 -1.62 -7.31
C SER A 55 -17.51 -0.73 -7.14
N LEU A 56 -16.37 -1.14 -7.71
CA LEU A 56 -15.15 -0.33 -7.70
C LEU A 56 -15.36 0.99 -8.46
N ARG A 57 -15.90 0.96 -9.69
CA ARG A 57 -16.16 2.17 -10.48
C ARG A 57 -17.02 3.18 -9.71
N ARG A 58 -18.06 2.69 -9.01
CA ARG A 58 -18.93 3.54 -8.21
C ARG A 58 -18.19 4.22 -7.06
N ALA A 59 -17.23 3.55 -6.45
CA ALA A 59 -16.42 4.10 -5.36
C ALA A 59 -15.36 5.09 -5.83
N LEU A 60 -14.88 4.98 -7.08
CA LEU A 60 -13.84 5.84 -7.63
C LEU A 60 -14.29 7.30 -7.76
N PRO A 61 -13.36 8.28 -7.60
CA PRO A 61 -13.60 9.68 -7.94
C PRO A 61 -14.01 9.84 -9.41
N PRO A 62 -14.80 10.89 -9.77
CA PRO A 62 -15.34 11.06 -11.12
C PRO A 62 -14.31 10.96 -12.24
N HIS A 63 -13.16 11.62 -12.09
CA HIS A 63 -12.09 11.64 -13.09
C HIS A 63 -11.41 10.27 -13.35
N LEU A 64 -11.57 9.30 -12.45
CA LEU A 64 -11.10 7.93 -12.61
C LEU A 64 -12.23 6.99 -13.03
N ARG A 65 -13.47 7.29 -12.60
CA ARG A 65 -14.67 6.52 -12.94
C ARG A 65 -14.98 6.51 -14.42
N GLU A 66 -14.75 7.65 -15.07
CA GLU A 66 -15.05 7.87 -16.50
C GLU A 66 -14.00 7.28 -17.45
N ARG A 67 -12.89 6.75 -16.92
CA ARG A 67 -11.88 6.11 -17.75
C ARG A 67 -12.41 4.80 -18.33
N SER A 68 -12.03 4.49 -19.58
CA SER A 68 -12.34 3.21 -20.22
C SER A 68 -11.75 2.05 -19.44
N GLU A 69 -10.52 2.19 -18.96
CA GLU A 69 -9.81 1.18 -18.19
C GLU A 69 -9.73 1.54 -16.69
N LEU A 70 -9.91 0.54 -15.84
CA LEU A 70 -9.72 0.67 -14.41
C LEU A 70 -8.23 0.85 -14.07
N PRO A 71 -7.88 1.80 -13.20
CA PRO A 71 -6.47 2.02 -12.82
C PRO A 71 -6.02 0.98 -11.77
N LEU A 72 -5.97 -0.29 -12.14
CA LEU A 72 -5.73 -1.41 -11.20
C LEU A 72 -4.45 -1.27 -10.36
N HIS A 73 -3.41 -0.66 -10.93
CA HIS A 73 -2.14 -0.39 -10.23
C HIS A 73 -2.25 0.66 -9.12
N ARG A 74 -3.36 1.41 -9.07
CA ARG A 74 -3.62 2.47 -8.08
C ARG A 74 -4.72 2.13 -7.08
N VAL A 75 -5.41 1.05 -7.28
CA VAL A 75 -6.56 0.65 -6.44
C VAL A 75 -6.28 -0.67 -5.73
N SER A 76 -6.90 -0.84 -4.58
CA SER A 76 -6.86 -2.07 -3.80
C SER A 76 -8.20 -2.28 -3.12
N ALA A 77 -8.51 -3.50 -2.74
CA ALA A 77 -9.43 -3.75 -1.64
C ALA A 77 -8.63 -3.70 -0.33
N VAL A 78 -9.28 -3.33 0.75
CA VAL A 78 -8.73 -3.39 2.11
C VAL A 78 -9.64 -4.29 2.93
N ALA A 79 -9.09 -5.36 3.48
CA ALA A 79 -9.79 -6.28 4.35
C ALA A 79 -10.12 -5.63 5.71
N ALA A 80 -10.98 -6.24 6.50
CA ALA A 80 -11.37 -5.74 7.84
C ALA A 80 -10.19 -5.58 8.81
N ASP A 81 -9.13 -6.37 8.64
CA ASP A 81 -7.90 -6.27 9.42
C ASP A 81 -6.95 -5.15 8.96
N GLY A 82 -7.36 -4.34 7.96
CA GLY A 82 -6.57 -3.26 7.38
C GLY A 82 -5.57 -3.69 6.31
N ARG A 83 -5.51 -4.97 5.97
CA ARG A 83 -4.58 -5.52 4.98
C ARG A 83 -5.02 -5.16 3.56
N PRO A 84 -4.16 -4.51 2.76
CA PRO A 84 -4.45 -4.24 1.35
C PRO A 84 -4.38 -5.51 0.51
N ILE A 85 -5.31 -5.62 -0.42
CA ILE A 85 -5.41 -6.72 -1.38
C ILE A 85 -5.34 -6.11 -2.78
N PRO A 86 -4.20 -6.20 -3.47
CA PRO A 86 -4.04 -5.71 -4.83
C PRO A 86 -4.85 -6.53 -5.83
N PHE A 87 -5.07 -5.96 -7.02
CA PHE A 87 -5.72 -6.64 -8.14
C PHE A 87 -4.70 -7.05 -9.19
N LEU A 88 -4.93 -8.23 -9.76
CA LEU A 88 -4.13 -8.76 -10.85
C LEU A 88 -4.77 -8.47 -12.21
N ALA A 89 -6.11 -8.53 -12.30
CA ALA A 89 -6.83 -8.33 -13.54
C ALA A 89 -8.26 -7.81 -13.34
N ALA A 90 -8.78 -7.15 -14.38
CA ALA A 90 -10.20 -6.90 -14.59
C ALA A 90 -10.67 -7.79 -15.72
N ASN A 91 -11.66 -8.64 -15.46
CA ASN A 91 -12.11 -9.66 -16.40
C ASN A 91 -13.29 -9.17 -17.23
N ALA A 92 -13.50 -9.78 -18.42
CA ALA A 92 -14.56 -9.38 -19.34
C ALA A 92 -15.97 -9.61 -18.79
N ASP A 93 -16.15 -10.49 -17.81
CA ASP A 93 -17.42 -10.77 -17.14
C ASP A 93 -17.76 -9.80 -15.99
N GLY A 94 -16.93 -8.79 -15.77
CA GLY A 94 -17.11 -7.80 -14.72
C GLY A 94 -16.54 -8.21 -13.36
N SER A 95 -15.90 -9.38 -13.25
CA SER A 95 -15.17 -9.78 -12.05
C SER A 95 -13.80 -9.10 -11.97
N LEU A 96 -13.19 -9.13 -10.77
CA LEU A 96 -11.83 -8.70 -10.48
C LEU A 96 -11.03 -9.87 -9.92
N THR A 97 -9.86 -10.15 -10.49
CA THR A 97 -8.92 -11.14 -9.93
C THR A 97 -8.10 -10.48 -8.82
N PHE A 98 -8.24 -10.96 -7.60
CA PHE A 98 -7.50 -10.48 -6.43
C PHE A 98 -6.16 -11.21 -6.29
N ALA A 99 -5.14 -10.53 -5.80
CA ALA A 99 -3.84 -11.12 -5.54
C ALA A 99 -3.82 -12.07 -4.33
N LEU A 100 -4.80 -11.93 -3.44
CA LEU A 100 -4.98 -12.76 -2.25
C LEU A 100 -6.42 -13.26 -2.20
N PRO A 101 -6.66 -14.45 -1.66
CA PRO A 101 -8.01 -15.00 -1.56
C PRO A 101 -8.84 -14.18 -0.57
N VAL A 102 -10.10 -14.03 -0.89
CA VAL A 102 -11.17 -13.51 -0.04
C VAL A 102 -12.34 -14.48 -0.07
N ALA A 103 -13.16 -14.49 0.98
CA ALA A 103 -14.34 -15.35 1.02
C ALA A 103 -15.63 -14.54 0.82
N ALA A 104 -16.67 -15.19 0.33
CA ALA A 104 -18.01 -14.63 0.33
C ALA A 104 -18.44 -14.34 1.78
N GLY A 105 -19.05 -13.19 2.01
CA GLY A 105 -19.42 -12.67 3.33
C GLY A 105 -18.33 -11.82 3.99
N GLU A 106 -17.09 -11.82 3.48
CA GLU A 106 -16.03 -10.95 4.02
C GLU A 106 -16.31 -9.47 3.71
N PRO A 107 -16.14 -8.58 4.71
CA PRO A 107 -16.21 -7.15 4.49
C PRO A 107 -14.90 -6.63 3.88
N ILE A 108 -15.04 -5.74 2.91
CA ILE A 108 -13.93 -5.02 2.30
C ILE A 108 -14.25 -3.54 2.16
N ARG A 109 -13.22 -2.71 2.04
CA ARG A 109 -13.35 -1.32 1.58
C ARG A 109 -12.47 -1.11 0.36
N TRP A 110 -12.98 -0.34 -0.60
CA TRP A 110 -12.16 0.12 -1.71
C TRP A 110 -11.14 1.14 -1.23
N ALA A 111 -9.99 1.14 -1.83
CA ALA A 111 -8.95 2.10 -1.54
C ALA A 111 -8.23 2.56 -2.80
N LEU A 112 -7.75 3.78 -2.79
CA LEU A 112 -7.04 4.42 -3.89
C LEU A 112 -5.70 4.95 -3.41
N ARG A 113 -4.63 4.63 -4.12
CA ARG A 113 -3.31 5.22 -3.91
C ARG A 113 -3.22 6.55 -4.66
N GLN A 114 -2.87 7.61 -3.93
CA GLN A 114 -2.67 8.94 -4.47
C GLN A 114 -1.41 9.57 -3.84
N PRO A 115 -0.53 10.21 -4.62
CA PRO A 115 0.74 10.76 -4.12
C PRO A 115 0.58 11.64 -2.89
N LEU A 116 -0.39 12.54 -2.87
CA LEU A 116 -0.63 13.42 -1.73
C LEU A 116 -1.11 12.66 -0.47
N ALA A 117 -2.00 11.69 -0.64
CA ALA A 117 -2.47 10.87 0.48
C ALA A 117 -1.35 10.00 1.04
N ASP A 118 -0.51 9.45 0.17
CA ASP A 118 0.66 8.66 0.54
C ASP A 118 1.67 9.49 1.33
N GLU A 119 1.95 10.72 0.89
CA GLU A 119 2.85 11.65 1.60
C GLU A 119 2.32 12.00 2.99
N ILE A 120 1.03 12.35 3.11
CA ILE A 120 0.40 12.67 4.38
C ILE A 120 0.45 11.46 5.33
N ASP A 121 0.11 10.27 4.83
CA ASP A 121 0.12 9.03 5.61
C ASP A 121 1.53 8.72 6.12
N MET A 122 2.55 8.85 5.25
CA MET A 122 3.95 8.66 5.64
C MET A 122 4.36 9.63 6.75
N ARG A 123 4.10 10.92 6.60
CA ARG A 123 4.39 11.93 7.62
C ARG A 123 3.69 11.62 8.94
N THR A 124 2.42 11.26 8.88
CA THR A 124 1.61 10.94 10.07
C THR A 124 2.15 9.68 10.78
N SER A 125 2.57 8.66 10.04
CA SER A 125 3.12 7.43 10.60
C SER A 125 4.46 7.63 11.33
N LEU A 126 5.24 8.65 10.95
CA LEU A 126 6.52 8.96 11.57
C LEU A 126 6.38 9.66 12.95
N GLU A 127 5.25 10.30 13.25
CA GLU A 127 5.07 11.01 14.52
C GLU A 127 5.08 10.08 15.75
N PRO A 128 4.26 9.00 15.80
CA PRO A 128 4.33 8.07 16.93
C PRO A 128 5.67 7.33 16.97
N LEU A 129 6.31 7.07 15.82
CA LEU A 129 7.63 6.48 15.78
C LEU A 129 8.68 7.36 16.46
N ALA A 130 8.66 8.66 16.17
CA ALA A 130 9.57 9.61 16.78
C ALA A 130 9.31 9.82 18.28
N ALA A 131 8.05 9.74 18.71
CA ALA A 131 7.71 9.78 20.12
C ALA A 131 8.22 8.54 20.87
N ALA A 132 8.11 7.36 20.26
CA ALA A 132 8.58 6.10 20.84
C ALA A 132 10.12 5.98 20.86
N CYS A 133 10.80 6.57 19.87
CA CYS A 133 12.26 6.54 19.72
C CYS A 133 12.78 7.95 19.37
N PRO A 134 12.91 8.86 20.37
CA PRO A 134 13.25 10.26 20.11
C PRO A 134 14.69 10.47 19.62
N ASN A 135 15.61 9.58 19.93
CA ASN A 135 17.02 9.66 19.55
C ASN A 135 17.46 8.33 18.91
N PRO A 136 17.00 8.00 17.69
CA PRO A 136 17.45 6.79 17.02
C PRO A 136 18.89 6.92 16.53
N GLU A 137 19.64 5.84 16.53
CA GLU A 137 21.02 5.81 16.00
C GLU A 137 21.04 5.55 14.49
N PHE A 138 20.07 4.81 13.98
CA PHE A 138 19.85 4.56 12.54
C PHE A 138 18.41 4.14 12.29
N ALA A 139 17.97 4.15 11.04
CA ALA A 139 16.69 3.59 10.63
C ALA A 139 16.79 2.72 9.39
N LEU A 140 15.90 1.73 9.31
CA LEU A 140 15.69 0.91 8.13
C LEU A 140 14.37 1.34 7.47
N VAL A 141 14.42 1.66 6.18
CA VAL A 141 13.26 2.11 5.40
C VAL A 141 13.05 1.14 4.25
N PHE A 142 11.94 0.41 4.30
CA PHE A 142 11.54 -0.48 3.21
C PHE A 142 10.29 0.09 2.55
N SER A 143 10.37 0.39 1.27
CA SER A 143 9.26 0.97 0.51
C SER A 143 8.89 0.09 -0.69
N CYS A 144 7.62 0.10 -1.05
CA CYS A 144 7.17 -0.53 -2.29
C CYS A 144 7.76 0.23 -3.49
N ILE A 145 8.24 -0.49 -4.49
CA ILE A 145 8.74 0.12 -5.74
C ILE A 145 7.69 1.02 -6.39
N GLY A 146 6.41 0.71 -6.21
CA GLY A 146 5.29 1.53 -6.67
C GLY A 146 5.10 2.85 -5.92
N ARG A 147 5.89 3.13 -4.89
CA ARG A 147 5.95 4.41 -4.14
C ARG A 147 7.27 5.16 -4.36
N GLY A 148 8.08 4.72 -5.31
CA GLY A 148 9.33 5.37 -5.63
C GLY A 148 9.19 6.70 -6.39
N PRO A 149 10.31 7.30 -6.82
CA PRO A 149 10.34 8.61 -7.48
C PRO A 149 9.38 8.76 -8.67
N LEU A 150 9.17 7.70 -9.46
CA LEU A 150 8.23 7.73 -10.60
C LEU A 150 6.78 7.94 -10.18
N PHE A 151 6.40 7.45 -9.01
CA PHE A 151 5.04 7.66 -8.47
C PHE A 151 4.83 9.09 -7.98
N TYR A 152 5.85 9.67 -7.37
CA TYR A 152 5.81 11.03 -6.82
C TYR A 152 6.24 12.13 -7.83
N GLY A 153 6.64 11.76 -9.03
CA GLY A 153 7.02 12.72 -10.09
C GLY A 153 8.47 13.18 -10.05
N ASN A 154 9.39 12.33 -9.64
CA ASN A 154 10.86 12.36 -9.63
C ASN A 154 11.53 12.43 -8.25
N ASP A 155 10.83 12.85 -7.20
CA ASP A 155 11.38 12.87 -5.84
C ASP A 155 10.91 11.65 -5.05
N ASP A 156 11.76 11.16 -4.15
CA ASP A 156 11.38 10.15 -3.17
C ASP A 156 10.80 10.83 -1.93
N LEU A 157 9.48 11.05 -1.93
CA LEU A 157 8.81 11.77 -0.84
C LEU A 157 8.79 10.97 0.47
N ASP A 158 8.82 9.64 0.42
CA ASP A 158 8.92 8.80 1.63
C ASP A 158 10.29 9.00 2.30
N LEU A 159 11.36 8.94 1.52
CA LEU A 159 12.71 9.19 2.02
C LEU A 159 12.88 10.64 2.50
N LEU A 160 12.30 11.58 1.79
CA LEU A 160 12.31 13.00 2.17
C LEU A 160 11.59 13.23 3.49
N ALA A 161 10.43 12.61 3.71
CA ALA A 161 9.70 12.67 4.97
C ALA A 161 10.53 12.12 6.14
N CYS A 162 11.19 10.98 5.94
CA CYS A 162 12.11 10.41 6.94
C CYS A 162 13.26 11.37 7.29
N ARG A 163 13.92 11.94 6.28
CA ARG A 163 15.04 12.89 6.47
C ARG A 163 14.61 14.18 7.14
N GLN A 164 13.42 14.68 6.85
CA GLN A 164 12.87 15.86 7.50
C GLN A 164 12.51 15.60 8.96
N ARG A 165 11.95 14.42 9.25
CA ARG A 165 11.56 14.07 10.62
C ARG A 165 12.74 13.71 11.50
N PHE A 166 13.80 13.12 10.93
CA PHE A 166 15.02 12.70 11.61
C PHE A 166 16.27 13.26 10.90
N PRO A 167 16.57 14.56 11.07
CA PRO A 167 17.72 15.17 10.39
C PRO A 167 19.04 14.50 10.76
N GLY A 168 19.85 14.18 9.76
CA GLY A 168 21.18 13.58 9.97
C GLY A 168 21.19 12.10 10.37
N LEU A 169 20.01 11.47 10.54
CA LEU A 169 19.93 10.04 10.86
C LEU A 169 20.44 9.18 9.70
N PRO A 170 21.37 8.21 9.96
CA PRO A 170 21.73 7.23 8.96
C PRO A 170 20.53 6.38 8.55
N LEU A 171 20.21 6.39 7.26
CA LEU A 171 19.11 5.62 6.67
C LEU A 171 19.66 4.55 5.74
N LEU A 172 19.21 3.32 5.92
CA LEU A 172 19.46 2.20 5.02
C LEU A 172 18.12 1.56 4.66
N GLY A 173 17.99 1.05 3.44
CA GLY A 173 16.77 0.39 3.05
C GLY A 173 16.78 -0.10 1.62
N ALA A 174 15.61 -0.57 1.18
CA ALA A 174 15.42 -1.07 -0.18
C ALA A 174 13.99 -0.82 -0.65
N TYR A 175 13.83 -0.73 -1.97
CA TYR A 175 12.54 -0.89 -2.61
C TYR A 175 12.27 -2.37 -2.82
N GLY A 176 11.07 -2.81 -2.43
CA GLY A 176 10.55 -4.15 -2.65
C GLY A 176 9.25 -4.15 -3.46
N SER A 177 8.85 -5.29 -3.97
CA SER A 177 7.59 -5.53 -4.68
C SER A 177 6.71 -6.51 -3.91
#